data_cfcf586138367964e253e284ed435ffd
#
_entry.id   cfcf586138367964e253e284ed435ffd
#
_cell.length_a   1.000
_cell.length_b   1.000
_cell.length_c   1.000
_cell.angle_alpha   90.00
_cell.angle_beta   90.00
_cell.angle_gamma   90.00
#
_symmetry.space_group_name_H-M   'P 1'
#
loop_
_entity.id
_entity.type
_entity.pdbx_description
1 polymer ?
#
loop_
_entity_poly.entity_id
_entity_poly.type
_entity_poly.pdbx_seq_one_letter_code
_entity_poly.pdbx_strand_id
1 'polypeptide(L)'
;QNNLEKIDVQMTYAHLDTEEIRWFRESFSREELEAWYRKLTGEYHKWVSFRLRWQEKRNASMKNLEFPFPYRKGQREMVAGVYHAVSSKKQIFVQAPTGVGKTMSSVFPSVRAIGEGKGELLFYLTAKTITRTVAQDAFEILRTKGLLFQTVTITAKEKLCFCEKTECTPEKCPW
;
A
#
# COMPACT_ATOMS: atom_id res chain seq x y z
N GLN A 1 -19.46 -4.97 36.03
CA GLN A 1 -19.43 -6.01 35.00
C GLN A 1 -20.74 -6.78 35.14
N ASN A 2 -21.59 -6.71 34.12
CA ASN A 2 -22.88 -7.39 34.11
C ASN A 2 -22.64 -8.87 33.83
N ASN A 3 -23.19 -9.73 34.69
CA ASN A 3 -23.09 -11.18 34.54
C ASN A 3 -24.22 -11.66 33.62
N LEU A 4 -24.10 -11.36 32.32
CA LEU A 4 -25.09 -11.74 31.30
C LEU A 4 -24.82 -13.16 30.82
N GLU A 5 -25.84 -13.99 30.82
CA GLU A 5 -25.77 -15.35 30.27
C GLU A 5 -25.89 -15.38 28.75
N LYS A 6 -26.68 -14.46 28.18
CA LYS A 6 -26.90 -14.32 26.75
C LYS A 6 -26.88 -12.85 26.32
N ILE A 7 -26.53 -12.63 25.08
CA ILE A 7 -26.53 -11.31 24.41
C ILE A 7 -27.14 -11.44 23.01
N ASP A 8 -28.00 -10.49 22.64
CA ASP A 8 -28.53 -10.35 21.31
C ASP A 8 -27.64 -9.44 20.49
N VAL A 9 -27.19 -9.93 19.35
CA VAL A 9 -26.47 -9.15 18.35
C VAL A 9 -27.43 -8.86 17.20
N GLN A 10 -27.55 -7.61 16.82
CA GLN A 10 -28.39 -7.18 15.71
C GLN A 10 -27.55 -6.50 14.64
N MET A 11 -27.68 -6.96 13.40
CA MET A 11 -27.17 -6.28 12.23
C MET A 11 -28.32 -5.64 11.48
N THR A 12 -28.18 -4.36 11.18
CA THR A 12 -29.20 -3.56 10.49
C THR A 12 -28.67 -3.15 9.13
N TYR A 13 -29.40 -3.50 8.08
CA TYR A 13 -29.14 -3.05 6.72
C TYR A 13 -30.17 -2.00 6.33
N ALA A 14 -29.73 -0.87 5.80
CA ALA A 14 -30.59 0.14 5.22
C ALA A 14 -30.25 0.28 3.71
N HIS A 15 -31.27 0.19 2.87
CA HIS A 15 -31.14 0.49 1.46
C HIS A 15 -31.13 2.01 1.26
N LEU A 16 -30.09 2.54 0.62
CA LEU A 16 -29.88 4.00 0.56
C LEU A 16 -30.94 4.74 -0.27
N ASP A 17 -31.49 4.09 -1.30
CA ASP A 17 -32.45 4.73 -2.20
C ASP A 17 -33.93 4.52 -1.78
N THR A 18 -34.23 3.36 -1.20
CA THR A 18 -35.62 3.00 -0.83
C THR A 18 -35.91 3.17 0.65
N GLU A 19 -34.90 3.46 1.46
CA GLU A 19 -34.99 3.53 2.93
C GLU A 19 -35.51 2.23 3.59
N GLU A 20 -35.58 1.13 2.83
CA GLU A 20 -35.99 -0.16 3.38
C GLU A 20 -34.97 -0.65 4.39
N ILE A 21 -35.43 -1.02 5.59
CA ILE A 21 -34.57 -1.50 6.66
C ILE A 21 -34.82 -2.99 6.90
N ARG A 22 -33.72 -3.77 6.96
CA ARG A 22 -33.75 -5.19 7.32
C ARG A 22 -32.89 -5.42 8.55
N TRP A 23 -33.43 -6.22 9.48
CA TRP A 23 -32.73 -6.60 10.70
C TRP A 23 -32.44 -8.09 10.68
N PHE A 24 -31.21 -8.43 11.04
CA PHE A 24 -30.78 -9.79 11.34
C PHE A 24 -30.39 -9.80 12.82
N ARG A 25 -31.09 -10.60 13.60
CA ARG A 25 -30.86 -10.70 15.05
C ARG A 25 -30.55 -12.13 15.40
N GLU A 26 -29.53 -12.33 16.21
CA GLU A 26 -29.06 -13.63 16.67
C GLU A 26 -28.65 -13.51 18.14
N SER A 27 -29.01 -14.52 18.94
CA SER A 27 -28.69 -14.58 20.36
C SER A 27 -27.50 -15.51 20.58
N PHE A 28 -26.52 -15.07 21.32
CA PHE A 28 -25.33 -15.84 21.62
C PHE A 28 -25.18 -16.02 23.13
N SER A 29 -24.74 -17.21 23.53
CA SER A 29 -24.25 -17.44 24.87
C SER A 29 -22.86 -16.83 25.07
N ARG A 30 -22.46 -16.72 26.33
CA ARG A 30 -21.11 -16.24 26.68
C ARG A 30 -20.03 -17.14 26.09
N GLU A 31 -20.21 -18.45 26.17
CA GLU A 31 -19.26 -19.44 25.67
C GLU A 31 -19.09 -19.36 24.15
N GLU A 32 -20.20 -19.18 23.42
CA GLU A 32 -20.16 -19.02 21.96
C GLU A 32 -19.41 -17.75 21.55
N LEU A 33 -19.68 -16.62 22.22
CA LEU A 33 -18.97 -15.37 21.95
C LEU A 33 -17.48 -15.44 22.31
N GLU A 34 -17.15 -16.07 23.44
CA GLU A 34 -15.74 -16.28 23.83
C GLU A 34 -15.01 -17.17 22.82
N ALA A 35 -15.63 -18.25 22.35
CA ALA A 35 -15.05 -19.13 21.35
C ALA A 35 -14.83 -18.39 20.02
N TRP A 36 -15.84 -17.66 19.56
CA TRP A 36 -15.75 -16.82 18.37
C TRP A 36 -14.64 -15.77 18.49
N TYR A 37 -14.60 -15.04 19.60
CA TYR A 37 -13.58 -14.02 19.86
C TYR A 37 -12.17 -14.59 19.88
N ARG A 38 -11.96 -15.74 20.55
CA ARG A 38 -10.67 -16.43 20.59
C ARG A 38 -10.22 -16.88 19.20
N LYS A 39 -11.15 -17.39 18.39
CA LYS A 39 -10.87 -17.77 16.99
C LYS A 39 -10.46 -16.54 16.17
N LEU A 40 -11.25 -15.47 16.21
CA LEU A 40 -10.99 -14.22 15.49
C LEU A 40 -9.64 -13.60 15.89
N THR A 41 -9.41 -13.45 17.19
CA THR A 41 -8.16 -12.86 17.70
C THR A 41 -6.96 -13.75 17.41
N GLY A 42 -7.12 -15.08 17.44
CA GLY A 42 -6.06 -16.03 17.07
C GLY A 42 -5.63 -15.89 15.61
N GLU A 43 -6.57 -15.79 14.68
CA GLU A 43 -6.26 -15.56 13.27
C GLU A 43 -5.66 -14.16 13.05
N TYR A 44 -6.21 -13.15 13.69
CA TYR A 44 -5.68 -11.79 13.62
C TYR A 44 -4.25 -11.70 14.17
N HIS A 45 -3.95 -12.37 15.26
CA HIS A 45 -2.61 -12.42 15.84
C HIS A 45 -1.57 -13.01 14.88
N LYS A 46 -1.91 -14.07 14.16
CA LYS A 46 -1.02 -14.66 13.13
C LYS A 46 -0.66 -13.61 12.08
N TRP A 47 -1.66 -12.90 11.57
CA TRP A 47 -1.47 -11.88 10.55
C TRP A 47 -0.66 -10.69 11.06
N VAL A 48 -0.96 -10.16 12.25
CA VAL A 48 -0.19 -9.05 12.86
C VAL A 48 1.26 -9.46 13.11
N SER A 49 1.49 -10.67 13.63
CA SER A 49 2.84 -11.17 13.86
C SER A 49 3.65 -11.34 12.58
N PHE A 50 3.00 -11.79 11.50
CA PHE A 50 3.61 -11.82 10.17
C PHE A 50 3.96 -10.42 9.69
N ARG A 51 3.02 -9.47 9.78
CA ARG A 51 3.18 -8.09 9.33
C ARG A 51 4.33 -7.38 10.06
N LEU A 52 4.44 -7.53 11.38
CA LEU A 52 5.52 -6.93 12.16
C LEU A 52 6.88 -7.49 11.76
N ARG A 53 7.02 -8.81 11.67
CA ARG A 53 8.26 -9.45 11.20
C ARG A 53 8.64 -9.05 9.79
N TRP A 54 7.66 -8.94 8.91
CA TRP A 54 7.88 -8.45 7.54
C TRP A 54 8.38 -7.00 7.55
N GLN A 55 7.74 -6.13 8.34
CA GLN A 55 8.12 -4.72 8.45
C GLN A 55 9.56 -4.54 8.94
N GLU A 56 9.99 -5.32 9.94
CA GLU A 56 11.36 -5.30 10.43
C GLU A 56 12.36 -5.68 9.34
N LYS A 57 12.15 -6.82 8.66
CA LYS A 57 13.00 -7.29 7.56
C LYS A 57 13.04 -6.29 6.41
N ARG A 58 11.87 -5.79 6.02
CA ARG A 58 11.73 -4.76 4.99
C ARG A 58 12.55 -3.52 5.35
N ASN A 59 12.33 -2.97 6.53
CA ASN A 59 12.99 -1.75 6.96
C ASN A 59 14.52 -1.93 7.07
N ALA A 60 14.98 -3.07 7.53
CA ALA A 60 16.40 -3.40 7.56
C ALA A 60 17.01 -3.41 6.15
N SER A 61 16.34 -4.03 5.17
CA SER A 61 16.78 -4.04 3.77
C SER A 61 16.87 -2.65 3.16
N MET A 62 15.93 -1.77 3.50
CA MET A 62 15.90 -0.39 3.02
C MET A 62 17.03 0.48 3.60
N LYS A 63 17.31 0.33 4.90
CA LYS A 63 18.38 1.09 5.59
C LYS A 63 19.76 0.78 5.05
N ASN A 64 20.00 -0.47 4.68
CA ASN A 64 21.30 -0.94 4.20
C ASN A 64 21.48 -0.78 2.68
N LEU A 65 20.46 -0.25 2.00
CA LEU A 65 20.49 -0.09 0.55
C LEU A 65 21.44 1.04 0.15
N GLU A 66 22.32 0.75 -0.81
CA GLU A 66 23.20 1.74 -1.43
C GLU A 66 22.64 2.20 -2.78
N PHE A 67 23.05 3.38 -3.22
CA PHE A 67 22.67 3.86 -4.53
C PHE A 67 23.31 2.96 -5.60
N PRO A 68 22.53 2.41 -6.56
CA PRO A 68 22.96 1.28 -7.38
C PRO A 68 23.99 1.62 -8.47
N PHE A 69 24.28 2.90 -8.69
CA PHE A 69 25.14 3.37 -9.76
C PHE A 69 26.14 4.43 -9.27
N PRO A 70 27.24 4.67 -10.00
CA PRO A 70 28.03 5.89 -9.81
C PRO A 70 27.16 7.12 -10.03
N TYR A 71 27.28 8.10 -9.11
CA TYR A 71 26.52 9.34 -9.23
C TYR A 71 26.92 10.15 -10.45
N ARG A 72 25.94 10.62 -11.21
CA ARG A 72 26.13 11.62 -12.27
C ARG A 72 26.10 13.02 -11.68
N LYS A 73 26.59 14.01 -12.43
CA LYS A 73 26.55 15.44 -12.02
C LYS A 73 25.12 15.85 -11.67
N GLY A 74 24.93 16.49 -10.51
CA GLY A 74 23.62 16.93 -9.99
C GLY A 74 22.73 15.82 -9.40
N GLN A 75 23.08 14.56 -9.58
CA GLN A 75 22.26 13.43 -9.12
C GLN A 75 22.34 13.26 -7.59
N ARG A 76 23.51 13.47 -7.01
CA ARG A 76 23.72 13.36 -5.56
C ARG A 76 22.95 14.42 -4.81
N GLU A 77 22.93 15.64 -5.32
CA GLU A 77 22.16 16.77 -4.76
C GLU A 77 20.66 16.50 -4.83
N MET A 78 20.17 15.94 -5.95
CA MET A 78 18.77 15.54 -6.08
C MET A 78 18.40 14.45 -5.07
N VAL A 79 19.20 13.41 -4.92
CA VAL A 79 18.99 12.34 -3.93
C VAL A 79 18.92 12.91 -2.51
N ALA A 80 19.86 13.77 -2.14
CA ALA A 80 19.89 14.42 -0.84
C ALA A 80 18.65 15.33 -0.64
N GLY A 81 18.28 16.11 -1.64
CA GLY A 81 17.12 17.00 -1.60
C GLY A 81 15.81 16.22 -1.38
N VAL A 82 15.59 15.13 -2.12
CA VAL A 82 14.42 14.27 -1.95
C VAL A 82 14.40 13.62 -0.56
N TYR A 83 15.53 13.09 -0.10
CA TYR A 83 15.62 12.51 1.23
C TYR A 83 15.28 13.53 2.33
N HIS A 84 15.82 14.75 2.24
CA HIS A 84 15.52 15.82 3.19
C HIS A 84 14.05 16.24 3.15
N ALA A 85 13.46 16.35 1.96
CA ALA A 85 12.04 16.69 1.82
C ALA A 85 11.14 15.66 2.50
N VAL A 86 11.37 14.37 2.27
CA VAL A 86 10.60 13.27 2.91
C VAL A 86 10.83 13.30 4.43
N SER A 87 12.08 13.41 4.88
CA SER A 87 12.41 13.39 6.31
C SER A 87 11.84 14.57 7.07
N SER A 88 11.75 15.74 6.43
CA SER A 88 11.21 16.97 7.01
C SER A 88 9.72 17.18 6.75
N LYS A 89 9.05 16.22 6.06
CA LYS A 89 7.64 16.33 5.63
C LYS A 89 7.35 17.60 4.82
N LYS A 90 8.29 17.94 3.93
CA LYS A 90 8.21 19.13 3.06
C LYS A 90 8.00 18.72 1.61
N GLN A 91 7.51 19.66 0.82
CA GLN A 91 7.42 19.53 -0.64
C GLN A 91 8.77 19.92 -1.28
N ILE A 92 9.09 19.29 -2.40
CA ILE A 92 10.23 19.63 -3.23
C ILE A 92 9.82 19.63 -4.70
N PHE A 93 10.27 20.64 -5.44
CA PHE A 93 10.14 20.73 -6.89
C PHE A 93 11.52 20.57 -7.50
N VAL A 94 11.64 19.60 -8.42
CA VAL A 94 12.93 19.27 -9.04
C VAL A 94 12.83 19.45 -10.54
N GLN A 95 13.62 20.36 -11.09
CA GLN A 95 13.83 20.50 -12.53
C GLN A 95 15.20 19.92 -12.89
N ALA A 96 15.23 18.91 -13.72
CA ALA A 96 16.46 18.26 -14.16
C ALA A 96 16.35 17.80 -15.61
N PRO A 97 17.43 17.84 -16.40
CA PRO A 97 17.42 17.41 -17.79
C PRO A 97 17.07 15.91 -17.93
N THR A 98 16.72 15.49 -19.15
CA THR A 98 16.52 14.08 -19.45
C THR A 98 17.82 13.31 -19.32
N GLY A 99 17.76 12.03 -18.94
CA GLY A 99 18.95 11.17 -18.81
C GLY A 99 19.73 11.26 -17.50
N VAL A 100 19.42 12.21 -16.60
CA VAL A 100 20.07 12.34 -15.27
C VAL A 100 19.70 11.21 -14.30
N GLY A 101 18.70 10.39 -14.63
CA GLY A 101 18.25 9.31 -13.73
C GLY A 101 17.29 9.79 -12.64
N LYS A 102 16.38 10.71 -12.99
CA LYS A 102 15.38 11.28 -12.06
C LYS A 102 14.59 10.24 -11.26
N THR A 103 14.17 9.16 -11.92
CA THR A 103 13.37 8.11 -11.29
C THR A 103 14.13 7.43 -10.15
N MET A 104 15.34 6.99 -10.40
CA MET A 104 16.18 6.37 -9.35
C MET A 104 16.53 7.37 -8.25
N SER A 105 16.77 8.63 -8.61
CA SER A 105 17.11 9.70 -7.66
C SER A 105 15.93 10.17 -6.81
N SER A 106 14.70 9.79 -7.17
CA SER A 106 13.51 10.01 -6.34
C SER A 106 13.09 8.75 -5.58
N VAL A 107 13.10 7.59 -6.22
CA VAL A 107 12.69 6.32 -5.61
C VAL A 107 13.65 5.88 -4.50
N PHE A 108 14.95 5.84 -4.77
CA PHE A 108 15.95 5.38 -3.81
C PHE A 108 15.91 6.13 -2.46
N PRO A 109 16.01 7.47 -2.42
CA PRO A 109 15.99 8.20 -1.16
C PRO A 109 14.66 8.11 -0.43
N SER A 110 13.53 7.99 -1.15
CA SER A 110 12.21 7.78 -0.56
C SER A 110 12.12 6.41 0.11
N VAL A 111 12.61 5.36 -0.52
CA VAL A 111 12.69 4.00 0.04
C VAL A 111 13.56 4.00 1.30
N ARG A 112 14.73 4.62 1.26
CA ARG A 112 15.60 4.77 2.45
C ARG A 112 14.90 5.47 3.60
N ALA A 113 14.24 6.60 3.32
CA ALA A 113 13.49 7.35 4.32
C ALA A 113 12.36 6.50 4.96
N ILE A 114 11.66 5.69 4.17
CA ILE A 114 10.68 4.72 4.69
C ILE A 114 11.34 3.69 5.61
N GLY A 115 12.48 3.15 5.23
CA GLY A 115 13.24 2.20 6.06
C GLY A 115 13.66 2.79 7.41
N GLU A 116 13.84 4.09 7.48
CA GLU A 116 14.17 4.85 8.70
C GLU A 116 12.92 5.33 9.48
N GLY A 117 11.72 4.91 9.06
CA GLY A 117 10.46 5.26 9.72
C GLY A 117 9.96 6.68 9.43
N LYS A 118 10.43 7.31 8.34
CA LYS A 118 10.00 8.66 7.93
C LYS A 118 8.73 8.64 7.06
N GLY A 119 8.27 7.47 6.67
CA GLY A 119 7.04 7.23 5.90
C GLY A 119 6.70 5.75 5.88
N GLU A 120 5.53 5.40 5.38
CA GLU A 120 5.05 4.01 5.32
C GLU A 120 4.80 3.52 3.89
N LEU A 121 4.35 4.42 3.03
CA LEU A 121 3.93 4.15 1.66
C LEU A 121 4.58 5.14 0.70
N LEU A 122 4.85 4.68 -0.52
CA LEU A 122 5.33 5.50 -1.63
C LEU A 122 4.34 5.42 -2.78
N PHE A 123 3.75 6.55 -3.16
CA PHE A 123 2.94 6.69 -4.36
C PHE A 123 3.78 7.31 -5.48
N TYR A 124 4.05 6.53 -6.52
CA TYR A 124 4.70 7.03 -7.72
C TYR A 124 3.66 7.32 -8.79
N LEU A 125 3.28 8.58 -8.93
CA LEU A 125 2.24 9.02 -9.86
C LEU A 125 2.85 9.43 -11.19
N THR A 126 2.27 8.97 -12.29
CA THR A 126 2.74 9.25 -13.64
C THR A 126 1.57 9.42 -14.62
N ALA A 127 1.64 10.43 -15.46
CA ALA A 127 0.63 10.69 -16.48
C ALA A 127 0.71 9.76 -17.70
N LYS A 128 1.90 9.13 -17.93
CA LYS A 128 2.16 8.30 -19.12
C LYS A 128 2.45 6.86 -18.74
N THR A 129 1.91 5.92 -19.48
CA THR A 129 2.12 4.47 -19.26
C THR A 129 3.60 4.08 -19.33
N ILE A 130 4.37 4.67 -20.25
CA ILE A 130 5.82 4.41 -20.40
C ILE A 130 6.62 4.80 -19.14
N THR A 131 6.26 5.89 -18.47
CA THR A 131 6.96 6.30 -17.25
C THR A 131 6.68 5.39 -16.05
N ARG A 132 5.62 4.56 -16.11
CA ARG A 132 5.35 3.51 -15.14
C ARG A 132 6.39 2.40 -15.18
N THR A 133 6.76 1.93 -16.36
CA THR A 133 7.79 0.88 -16.52
C THR A 133 9.14 1.33 -15.98
N VAL A 134 9.51 2.58 -16.19
CA VAL A 134 10.76 3.15 -15.65
C VAL A 134 10.80 3.12 -14.11
N ALA A 135 9.66 3.34 -13.45
CA ALA A 135 9.59 3.20 -12.00
C ALA A 135 9.68 1.74 -11.55
N GLN A 136 9.01 0.82 -12.27
CA GLN A 136 9.12 -0.62 -12.01
C GLN A 136 10.57 -1.11 -12.16
N ASP A 137 11.23 -0.71 -13.24
CA ASP A 137 12.65 -1.06 -13.50
C ASP A 137 13.56 -0.54 -12.38
N ALA A 138 13.30 0.67 -11.87
CA ALA A 138 14.05 1.19 -10.73
C ALA A 138 13.90 0.31 -9.48
N PHE A 139 12.69 -0.17 -9.17
CA PHE A 139 12.47 -1.10 -8.07
C PHE A 139 13.12 -2.46 -8.31
N GLU A 140 13.09 -3.00 -9.54
CA GLU A 140 13.77 -4.26 -9.88
C GLU A 140 15.29 -4.14 -9.67
N ILE A 141 15.89 -3.05 -10.12
CA ILE A 141 17.32 -2.79 -9.87
C ILE A 141 17.61 -2.77 -8.36
N LEU A 142 16.79 -2.10 -7.57
CA LEU A 142 16.97 -2.08 -6.12
C LEU A 142 16.76 -3.45 -5.47
N ARG A 143 15.84 -4.28 -6.00
CA ARG A 143 15.64 -5.67 -5.54
C ARG A 143 16.87 -6.54 -5.80
N THR A 144 17.56 -6.36 -6.94
CA THR A 144 18.83 -7.07 -7.17
C THR A 144 19.93 -6.68 -6.18
N LYS A 145 19.78 -5.54 -5.50
CA LYS A 145 20.66 -5.06 -4.42
C LYS A 145 20.17 -5.42 -3.02
N GLY A 146 19.14 -6.27 -2.91
CA GLY A 146 18.65 -6.79 -1.65
C GLY A 146 17.45 -6.04 -1.06
N LEU A 147 16.81 -5.14 -1.82
CA LEU A 147 15.59 -4.47 -1.37
C LEU A 147 14.43 -5.45 -1.22
N LEU A 148 13.84 -5.51 -0.04
CA LEU A 148 12.57 -6.17 0.22
C LEU A 148 11.45 -5.12 0.24
N PHE A 149 10.79 -4.93 -0.88
CA PHE A 149 9.72 -3.94 -1.05
C PHE A 149 8.63 -4.47 -1.98
N GLN A 150 7.39 -4.43 -1.52
CA GLN A 150 6.24 -4.82 -2.32
C GLN A 150 5.77 -3.62 -3.14
N THR A 151 5.51 -3.85 -4.41
CA THR A 151 4.98 -2.84 -5.34
C THR A 151 3.69 -3.33 -5.96
N VAL A 152 2.70 -2.46 -6.06
CA VAL A 152 1.45 -2.71 -6.76
C VAL A 152 1.29 -1.65 -7.83
N THR A 153 0.95 -2.09 -9.04
CA THR A 153 0.66 -1.18 -10.15
C THR A 153 -0.84 -1.07 -10.31
N ILE A 154 -1.37 0.12 -10.06
CA ILE A 154 -2.78 0.42 -10.29
C ILE A 154 -2.93 0.89 -11.73
N THR A 155 -3.77 0.20 -12.49
CA THR A 155 -4.07 0.52 -13.89
C THR A 155 -5.56 0.85 -14.00
N ALA A 156 -5.89 1.86 -14.81
CA ALA A 156 -7.27 2.25 -15.04
C ALA A 156 -8.10 1.07 -15.60
N LYS A 157 -9.34 0.96 -15.16
CA LYS A 157 -10.26 -0.14 -15.52
C LYS A 157 -10.38 -0.33 -17.02
N GLU A 158 -10.46 0.76 -17.77
CA GLU A 158 -10.60 0.76 -19.24
C GLU A 158 -9.41 0.10 -19.96
N LYS A 159 -8.24 0.07 -19.32
CA LYS A 159 -7.03 -0.58 -19.86
C LYS A 159 -6.90 -2.05 -19.49
N LEU A 160 -7.71 -2.53 -18.55
CA LEU A 160 -7.73 -3.92 -18.10
C LEU A 160 -8.97 -4.67 -18.58
N CYS A 161 -10.01 -3.94 -19.02
CA CYS A 161 -11.26 -4.52 -19.45
C CYS A 161 -11.05 -5.26 -20.78
N PHE A 162 -11.55 -6.50 -20.86
CA PHE A 162 -11.54 -7.30 -22.09
C PHE A 162 -12.73 -7.00 -23.02
N CYS A 163 -13.70 -6.17 -22.57
CA CYS A 163 -14.84 -5.78 -23.37
C CYS A 163 -14.46 -4.61 -24.29
N GLU A 164 -14.80 -4.71 -25.58
CA GLU A 164 -14.56 -3.67 -26.59
C GLU A 164 -15.31 -2.37 -26.27
N LYS A 165 -16.44 -2.46 -25.56
CA LYS A 165 -17.20 -1.31 -25.06
C LYS A 165 -17.21 -1.30 -23.54
N THR A 166 -16.69 -0.26 -22.95
CA THR A 166 -16.62 -0.04 -21.50
C THR A 166 -17.95 0.41 -20.87
N GLU A 167 -19.06 -0.18 -21.28
CA GLU A 167 -20.34 0.02 -20.60
C GLU A 167 -20.37 -0.89 -19.35
N CYS A 168 -19.98 -0.32 -18.21
CA CYS A 168 -19.89 -1.02 -16.94
C CYS A 168 -21.23 -1.02 -16.20
N THR A 169 -22.25 -1.63 -16.78
CA THR A 169 -23.50 -1.91 -16.08
C THR A 169 -23.54 -3.38 -15.64
N PRO A 170 -24.25 -3.73 -14.55
CA PRO A 170 -24.36 -5.12 -14.09
C PRO A 170 -24.88 -6.07 -15.17
N GLU A 171 -25.76 -5.60 -16.07
CA GLU A 171 -26.37 -6.41 -17.13
C GLU A 171 -25.42 -6.66 -18.32
N LYS A 172 -24.41 -5.80 -18.52
CA LYS A 172 -23.49 -5.87 -19.66
C LYS A 172 -22.08 -6.31 -19.29
N CYS A 173 -21.77 -6.38 -17.99
CA CYS A 173 -20.48 -6.83 -17.49
C CYS A 173 -20.52 -8.34 -17.24
N PRO A 174 -19.71 -9.18 -17.90
CA PRO A 174 -19.67 -10.62 -17.71
C PRO A 174 -18.97 -11.05 -16.39
N TRP A 175 -18.56 -10.09 -15.55
CA TRP A 175 -17.84 -10.32 -14.29
C TRP A 175 -18.67 -9.88 -13.09
#